data_edc1377bfabc0fe46c355e991f8348f0
#
_entry.id   edc1377bfabc0fe46c355e991f8348f0
#
_cell.length_a   1.000
_cell.length_b   1.000
_cell.length_c   1.000
_cell.angle_alpha   90.00
_cell.angle_beta   90.00
_cell.angle_gamma   90.00
#
_symmetry.space_group_name_H-M   'P 1'
#
loop_
_entity.id
_entity.type
_entity.pdbx_description
1 polymer ?
#
loop_
_entity_poly.entity_id
_entity_poly.type
_entity_poly.pdbx_seq_one_letter_code
_entity_poly.pdbx_strand_id
1 'polypeptide(L)'
;GVEARIELQPLIDATATGDTLQLRAGHYTGATIDRSLSVRGQGRGTIIDGDGRGTVLRLEAPSITITHLRVTGSGRNVSKKESGIWVDGSASDATISEVRVDDSGFGIWVNKAVRPLIAECDILGRNDAAIISDLGNGIHLFNVRDAIVRDNDIAQGRDGIYISNSTGCLIEGNRVRRSRFAIHYMYAHGNRVIGNDTDSTSVGIALMYSKHITVRDNQVRHGRTHGMLLRNLYDSRIEGNVVQSSKDGFFFSGCYQDTLQANWISANDVGIQVSDSKDNLLVANAFIENANQLVYEGYSHVVWEGGDEGGNYWSDYVGWDRDGDGIGDKRHYPSDIASYLVGRFPAVRL
;
A
#
# COMPACT_ATOMS: atom_id res chain seq x y z
N GLY A 1 13.01 9.72 37.44
CA GLY A 1 11.93 9.00 38.11
C GLY A 1 11.03 8.39 37.04
N VAL A 2 10.66 7.12 37.17
CA VAL A 2 9.63 6.50 36.31
C VAL A 2 8.32 7.17 36.71
N GLU A 3 7.69 7.94 35.82
CA GLU A 3 6.34 8.44 36.06
C GLU A 3 5.41 7.28 36.33
N ALA A 4 4.59 7.39 37.38
CA ALA A 4 3.62 6.35 37.73
C ALA A 4 2.61 6.21 36.59
N ARG A 5 2.50 5.02 36.03
CA ARG A 5 1.51 4.71 34.99
C ARG A 5 0.13 4.54 35.61
N ILE A 6 -0.87 5.08 34.95
CA ILE A 6 -2.27 4.93 35.34
C ILE A 6 -2.81 3.66 34.68
N GLU A 7 -3.44 2.77 35.44
CA GLU A 7 -4.11 1.62 34.88
C GLU A 7 -5.31 2.04 34.05
N LEU A 8 -5.32 1.73 32.75
CA LEU A 8 -6.37 2.13 31.82
C LEU A 8 -7.60 1.23 31.95
N GLN A 9 -7.43 -0.07 32.21
CA GLN A 9 -8.52 -1.03 32.24
C GLN A 9 -9.64 -0.64 33.21
N PRO A 10 -9.37 -0.26 34.47
CA PRO A 10 -10.40 0.19 35.41
C PRO A 10 -11.21 1.40 34.92
N LEU A 11 -10.58 2.31 34.18
CA LEU A 11 -11.25 3.47 33.61
C LEU A 11 -12.20 3.06 32.48
N ILE A 12 -11.77 2.12 31.62
CA ILE A 12 -12.62 1.53 30.58
C ILE A 12 -13.80 0.81 31.22
N ASP A 13 -13.56 -0.01 32.25
CA ASP A 13 -14.59 -0.80 32.91
C ASP A 13 -15.67 0.08 33.60
N ALA A 14 -15.28 1.25 34.09
CA ALA A 14 -16.17 2.24 34.68
C ALA A 14 -16.93 3.10 33.66
N THR A 15 -16.54 3.06 32.37
CA THR A 15 -17.19 3.84 31.30
C THR A 15 -18.36 3.07 30.73
N ALA A 16 -19.53 3.68 30.67
CA ALA A 16 -20.72 3.04 30.13
C ALA A 16 -20.65 2.85 28.61
N THR A 17 -21.38 1.86 28.10
CA THR A 17 -21.52 1.62 26.68
C THR A 17 -22.09 2.85 25.97
N GLY A 18 -21.45 3.29 24.89
CA GLY A 18 -21.80 4.48 24.10
C GLY A 18 -21.17 5.77 24.61
N ASP A 19 -20.56 5.76 25.78
CA ASP A 19 -19.94 6.96 26.35
C ASP A 19 -18.53 7.21 25.82
N THR A 20 -17.99 8.38 26.17
CA THR A 20 -16.62 8.78 25.84
C THR A 20 -15.76 8.87 27.10
N LEU A 21 -14.72 8.05 27.15
CA LEU A 21 -13.64 8.16 28.14
C LEU A 21 -12.66 9.24 27.69
N GLN A 22 -12.65 10.38 28.41
CA GLN A 22 -11.68 11.45 28.18
C GLN A 22 -10.43 11.21 29.03
N LEU A 23 -9.30 10.99 28.36
CA LEU A 23 -8.00 10.81 29.00
C LEU A 23 -7.22 12.13 28.99
N ARG A 24 -6.68 12.52 30.15
CA ARG A 24 -5.74 13.65 30.24
C ARG A 24 -4.37 13.25 29.72
N ALA A 25 -3.50 14.22 29.52
CA ALA A 25 -2.09 13.95 29.27
C ALA A 25 -1.52 13.14 30.46
N GLY A 26 -0.73 12.12 30.16
CA GLY A 26 -0.15 11.19 31.15
C GLY A 26 0.16 9.83 30.53
N HIS A 27 0.73 8.94 31.33
CA HIS A 27 1.10 7.59 30.92
C HIS A 27 0.08 6.57 31.44
N TYR A 28 -0.46 5.79 30.53
CA TYR A 28 -1.46 4.75 30.79
C TYR A 28 -0.92 3.39 30.39
N THR A 29 -1.38 2.33 31.07
CA THR A 29 -1.10 0.94 30.65
C THR A 29 -1.96 0.55 29.46
N GLY A 30 -1.59 -0.54 28.77
CA GLY A 30 -2.45 -1.17 27.76
C GLY A 30 -3.77 -1.70 28.33
N ALA A 31 -4.76 -1.92 27.45
CA ALA A 31 -6.08 -2.39 27.85
C ALA A 31 -6.82 -3.14 26.71
N THR A 32 -7.87 -3.86 27.08
CA THR A 32 -8.86 -4.43 26.18
C THR A 32 -10.19 -3.66 26.28
N ILE A 33 -10.75 -3.30 25.14
CA ILE A 33 -12.04 -2.60 25.05
C ILE A 33 -13.06 -3.58 24.48
N ASP A 34 -13.92 -4.08 25.34
CA ASP A 34 -14.90 -5.15 25.08
C ASP A 34 -16.35 -4.65 24.90
N ARG A 35 -16.52 -3.34 24.81
CA ARG A 35 -17.83 -2.68 24.63
C ARG A 35 -17.70 -1.46 23.73
N SER A 36 -18.79 -1.07 23.08
CA SER A 36 -18.84 0.14 22.24
C SER A 36 -18.65 1.38 23.11
N LEU A 37 -17.52 2.07 22.95
CA LEU A 37 -17.23 3.34 23.61
C LEU A 37 -16.15 4.10 22.82
N SER A 38 -15.98 5.36 23.17
CA SER A 38 -14.91 6.19 22.62
C SER A 38 -13.82 6.43 23.66
N VAL A 39 -12.54 6.30 23.27
CA VAL A 39 -11.40 6.73 24.08
C VAL A 39 -10.75 7.91 23.38
N ARG A 40 -10.76 9.06 24.02
CA ARG A 40 -10.19 10.29 23.48
C ARG A 40 -9.12 10.85 24.38
N GLY A 41 -7.92 11.02 23.84
CA GLY A 41 -6.81 11.70 24.52
C GLY A 41 -6.79 13.21 24.29
N GLN A 42 -5.72 13.85 24.74
CA GLN A 42 -5.39 15.26 24.53
C GLN A 42 -4.18 15.42 23.58
N GLY A 43 -4.07 14.54 22.59
CA GLY A 43 -2.96 14.49 21.65
C GLY A 43 -1.80 13.61 22.15
N ARG A 44 -0.60 13.85 21.62
CA ARG A 44 0.60 13.00 21.84
C ARG A 44 1.06 12.89 23.29
N GLY A 45 0.59 13.78 24.17
CA GLY A 45 0.86 13.73 25.61
C GLY A 45 0.03 12.70 26.37
N THR A 46 -1.03 12.15 25.78
CA THR A 46 -1.76 11.01 26.29
C THR A 46 -1.15 9.75 25.71
N ILE A 47 -0.41 9.00 26.50
CA ILE A 47 0.42 7.88 26.06
C ILE A 47 -0.11 6.58 26.66
N ILE A 48 -0.47 5.62 25.80
CA ILE A 48 -0.80 4.26 26.21
C ILE A 48 0.39 3.38 25.86
N ASP A 49 1.03 2.78 26.86
CA ASP A 49 2.30 2.09 26.73
C ASP A 49 2.21 0.64 27.19
N GLY A 50 2.55 -0.29 26.31
CA GLY A 50 2.53 -1.73 26.54
C GLY A 50 3.74 -2.28 27.31
N ASP A 51 4.73 -1.46 27.63
CA ASP A 51 5.95 -1.89 28.35
C ASP A 51 6.75 -2.98 27.63
N GLY A 52 6.73 -2.96 26.29
CA GLY A 52 7.42 -3.94 25.46
C GLY A 52 6.76 -5.33 25.46
N ARG A 53 5.49 -5.44 25.81
CA ARG A 53 4.80 -6.74 25.98
C ARG A 53 3.46 -6.78 25.27
N GLY A 54 3.23 -7.87 24.54
CA GLY A 54 1.92 -8.17 23.93
C GLY A 54 1.37 -7.06 23.04
N THR A 55 0.08 -7.05 22.87
CA THR A 55 -0.67 -5.98 22.18
C THR A 55 -1.10 -4.91 23.18
N VAL A 56 -0.93 -3.64 22.81
CA VAL A 56 -1.18 -2.53 23.76
C VAL A 56 -2.67 -2.25 23.91
N LEU A 57 -3.38 -2.04 22.80
CA LEU A 57 -4.84 -1.89 22.80
C LEU A 57 -5.49 -3.00 21.98
N ARG A 58 -6.49 -3.66 22.57
CA ARG A 58 -7.33 -4.63 21.87
C ARG A 58 -8.75 -4.09 21.77
N LEU A 59 -9.27 -4.03 20.56
CA LEU A 59 -10.65 -3.60 20.28
C LEU A 59 -11.48 -4.85 19.97
N GLU A 60 -12.42 -5.19 20.84
CA GLU A 60 -13.18 -6.44 20.79
C GLU A 60 -14.72 -6.23 20.83
N ALA A 61 -15.18 -5.02 20.49
CA ALA A 61 -16.60 -4.70 20.35
C ALA A 61 -16.84 -3.74 19.17
N PRO A 62 -18.05 -3.68 18.62
CA PRO A 62 -18.34 -2.80 17.48
C PRO A 62 -18.31 -1.32 17.87
N SER A 63 -18.12 -0.47 16.88
CA SER A 63 -18.20 1.01 16.99
C SER A 63 -17.30 1.62 18.06
N ILE A 64 -16.15 1.01 18.33
CA ILE A 64 -15.12 1.61 19.20
C ILE A 64 -14.43 2.73 18.45
N THR A 65 -14.21 3.87 19.11
CA THR A 65 -13.44 4.99 18.57
C THR A 65 -12.22 5.26 19.44
N ILE A 66 -11.02 5.31 18.82
CA ILE A 66 -9.76 5.68 19.47
C ILE A 66 -9.23 6.91 18.77
N THR A 67 -9.00 8.00 19.50
CA THR A 67 -8.57 9.24 18.88
C THR A 67 -7.71 10.14 19.79
N HIS A 68 -6.87 10.96 19.16
CA HIS A 68 -6.06 12.00 19.81
C HIS A 68 -5.12 11.48 20.92
N LEU A 69 -4.41 10.39 20.69
CA LEU A 69 -3.49 9.82 21.66
C LEU A 69 -2.28 9.15 20.98
N ARG A 70 -1.32 8.70 21.77
CA ARG A 70 -0.18 7.91 21.33
C ARG A 70 -0.26 6.51 21.92
N VAL A 71 -0.01 5.50 21.09
CA VAL A 71 0.14 4.09 21.47
C VAL A 71 1.57 3.66 21.19
N THR A 72 2.24 3.06 22.16
CA THR A 72 3.67 2.71 22.03
C THR A 72 4.02 1.46 22.84
N GLY A 73 5.19 0.88 22.59
CA GLY A 73 5.76 -0.15 23.44
C GLY A 73 5.02 -1.49 23.41
N SER A 74 4.53 -1.94 22.25
CA SER A 74 4.03 -3.33 22.17
C SER A 74 5.18 -4.33 22.22
N GLY A 75 4.84 -5.60 22.45
CA GLY A 75 5.78 -6.70 22.22
C GLY A 75 6.23 -6.73 20.74
N ARG A 76 7.30 -7.46 20.48
CA ARG A 76 7.98 -7.49 19.16
C ARG A 76 7.87 -8.83 18.46
N ASN A 77 7.04 -9.74 18.98
CA ASN A 77 6.88 -11.07 18.43
C ASN A 77 5.90 -11.05 17.23
N VAL A 78 6.46 -11.06 16.01
CA VAL A 78 5.67 -11.04 14.77
C VAL A 78 4.81 -12.30 14.58
N SER A 79 5.24 -13.46 15.10
CA SER A 79 4.45 -14.70 15.03
C SER A 79 3.20 -14.61 15.91
N LYS A 80 3.28 -13.93 17.05
CA LYS A 80 2.14 -13.65 17.93
C LYS A 80 1.33 -12.43 17.47
N LYS A 81 1.79 -11.71 16.43
CA LYS A 81 1.16 -10.51 15.89
C LYS A 81 1.01 -9.40 16.94
N GLU A 82 1.98 -9.30 17.84
CA GLU A 82 1.98 -8.25 18.87
C GLU A 82 1.97 -6.87 18.21
N SER A 83 1.02 -6.03 18.61
CA SER A 83 0.65 -4.80 17.89
C SER A 83 0.46 -3.63 18.85
N GLY A 84 0.63 -2.41 18.34
CA GLY A 84 0.16 -1.23 19.05
C GLY A 84 -1.36 -1.29 19.24
N ILE A 85 -2.11 -1.50 18.14
CA ILE A 85 -3.56 -1.65 18.20
C ILE A 85 -3.97 -2.92 17.45
N TRP A 86 -4.78 -3.75 18.09
CA TRP A 86 -5.44 -4.92 17.49
C TRP A 86 -6.93 -4.65 17.35
N VAL A 87 -7.46 -4.78 16.14
CA VAL A 87 -8.90 -4.70 15.85
C VAL A 87 -9.40 -6.11 15.57
N ASP A 88 -10.22 -6.66 16.44
CA ASP A 88 -10.79 -8.00 16.32
C ASP A 88 -11.96 -8.05 15.32
N GLY A 89 -12.33 -9.23 14.88
CA GLY A 89 -13.49 -9.45 14.01
C GLY A 89 -14.82 -8.99 14.59
N SER A 90 -14.94 -8.96 15.91
CA SER A 90 -16.09 -8.39 16.63
C SER A 90 -16.14 -6.86 16.60
N ALA A 91 -15.02 -6.19 16.33
CA ALA A 91 -14.91 -4.73 16.32
C ALA A 91 -15.24 -4.12 14.93
N SER A 92 -16.41 -4.48 14.39
CA SER A 92 -16.93 -3.84 13.18
C SER A 92 -17.17 -2.35 13.42
N ASP A 93 -17.00 -1.54 12.37
CA ASP A 93 -17.15 -0.07 12.42
C ASP A 93 -16.20 0.62 13.43
N ALA A 94 -15.09 -0.03 13.78
CA ALA A 94 -14.07 0.59 14.63
C ALA A 94 -13.45 1.78 13.92
N THR A 95 -13.21 2.87 14.63
CA THR A 95 -12.56 4.08 14.12
C THR A 95 -11.28 4.35 14.91
N ILE A 96 -10.16 4.45 14.20
CA ILE A 96 -8.87 4.86 14.74
C ILE A 96 -8.44 6.10 13.96
N SER A 97 -8.40 7.25 14.60
CA SER A 97 -8.07 8.50 13.92
C SER A 97 -7.20 9.42 14.78
N GLU A 98 -6.31 10.16 14.12
CA GLU A 98 -5.42 11.11 14.78
C GLU A 98 -4.60 10.45 15.92
N VAL A 99 -4.19 9.20 15.71
CA VAL A 99 -3.41 8.41 16.67
C VAL A 99 -1.98 8.28 16.17
N ARG A 100 -1.01 8.52 17.06
CA ARG A 100 0.35 8.13 16.80
C ARG A 100 0.60 6.71 17.30
N VAL A 101 1.18 5.86 16.45
CA VAL A 101 1.64 4.51 16.83
C VAL A 101 3.11 4.37 16.54
N ASP A 102 3.91 4.04 17.54
CA ASP A 102 5.34 3.81 17.37
C ASP A 102 5.87 2.72 18.33
N ASP A 103 7.15 2.33 18.17
CA ASP A 103 7.85 1.30 18.95
C ASP A 103 6.97 0.06 19.19
N SER A 104 6.39 -0.47 18.13
CA SER A 104 5.48 -1.60 18.19
C SER A 104 5.89 -2.70 17.22
N GLY A 105 5.55 -3.95 17.51
CA GLY A 105 5.78 -5.09 16.63
C GLY A 105 5.07 -4.85 15.29
N PHE A 106 3.74 -4.78 15.30
CA PHE A 106 2.93 -4.18 14.24
C PHE A 106 2.36 -2.85 14.74
N GLY A 107 2.13 -1.91 13.83
CA GLY A 107 1.43 -0.67 14.21
C GLY A 107 -0.03 -0.96 14.53
N ILE A 108 -0.86 -1.17 13.51
CA ILE A 108 -2.28 -1.51 13.63
C ILE A 108 -2.54 -2.83 12.89
N TRP A 109 -3.05 -3.83 13.60
CA TRP A 109 -3.47 -5.11 13.03
C TRP A 109 -5.00 -5.21 13.05
N VAL A 110 -5.61 -5.38 11.87
CA VAL A 110 -7.04 -5.60 11.73
C VAL A 110 -7.30 -7.03 11.31
N ASN A 111 -8.04 -7.76 12.11
CA ASN A 111 -8.32 -9.18 11.92
C ASN A 111 -9.81 -9.44 11.70
N LYS A 112 -10.25 -9.69 10.48
CA LYS A 112 -11.63 -10.09 10.12
C LYS A 112 -12.70 -9.03 10.39
N ALA A 113 -12.36 -7.81 10.72
CA ALA A 113 -13.33 -6.75 10.96
C ALA A 113 -14.03 -6.28 9.67
N VAL A 114 -15.19 -5.68 9.84
CA VAL A 114 -15.98 -5.10 8.75
C VAL A 114 -16.07 -3.59 8.95
N ARG A 115 -15.83 -2.84 7.89
CA ARG A 115 -15.87 -1.36 7.83
C ARG A 115 -15.02 -0.63 8.88
N PRO A 116 -13.79 -1.08 9.22
CA PRO A 116 -12.95 -0.27 10.08
C PRO A 116 -12.47 0.98 9.31
N LEU A 117 -12.35 2.10 10.03
CA LEU A 117 -11.75 3.34 9.55
C LEU A 117 -10.41 3.58 10.27
N ILE A 118 -9.34 3.73 9.50
CA ILE A 118 -8.03 4.15 10.00
C ILE A 118 -7.64 5.41 9.24
N ALA A 119 -7.63 6.56 9.92
CA ALA A 119 -7.46 7.83 9.24
C ALA A 119 -6.56 8.80 10.03
N GLU A 120 -5.80 9.61 9.30
CA GLU A 120 -5.03 10.71 9.87
C GLU A 120 -4.06 10.27 10.99
N CYS A 121 -3.60 9.02 10.93
CA CYS A 121 -2.67 8.45 11.89
C CYS A 121 -1.21 8.67 11.47
N ASP A 122 -0.33 8.82 12.46
CA ASP A 122 1.12 8.88 12.29
C ASP A 122 1.72 7.56 12.79
N ILE A 123 2.15 6.70 11.87
CA ILE A 123 2.61 5.35 12.20
C ILE A 123 4.10 5.21 11.88
N LEU A 124 4.90 5.04 12.92
CA LEU A 124 6.33 4.81 12.79
C LEU A 124 6.65 3.36 13.11
N GLY A 125 6.88 2.57 12.07
CA GLY A 125 7.36 1.20 12.19
C GLY A 125 8.78 1.14 12.73
N ARG A 126 9.22 -0.05 13.14
CA ARG A 126 10.58 -0.29 13.60
C ARG A 126 11.54 -0.45 12.41
N ASN A 127 12.82 -0.16 12.65
CA ASN A 127 13.92 -0.37 11.69
C ASN A 127 15.16 -1.00 12.33
N ASP A 128 15.02 -1.53 13.53
CA ASP A 128 16.12 -2.02 14.37
C ASP A 128 16.35 -3.54 14.29
N ALA A 129 15.61 -4.26 13.45
CA ALA A 129 15.81 -5.70 13.26
C ALA A 129 16.90 -5.99 12.20
N ALA A 130 17.72 -6.99 12.45
CA ALA A 130 18.74 -7.45 11.51
C ALA A 130 18.14 -8.11 10.25
N ILE A 131 16.96 -8.70 10.38
CA ILE A 131 16.23 -9.37 9.30
C ILE A 131 14.86 -8.70 9.13
N ILE A 132 14.53 -8.33 7.91
CA ILE A 132 13.30 -7.60 7.61
C ILE A 132 12.01 -8.39 7.96
N SER A 133 12.07 -9.72 7.97
CA SER A 133 10.96 -10.58 8.37
C SER A 133 10.60 -10.46 9.86
N ASP A 134 11.52 -9.93 10.68
CA ASP A 134 11.31 -9.75 12.12
C ASP A 134 10.64 -8.39 12.43
N LEU A 135 10.40 -7.60 11.39
CA LEU A 135 9.63 -6.37 11.45
C LEU A 135 8.16 -6.64 11.11
N GLY A 136 7.26 -5.99 11.81
CA GLY A 136 5.84 -5.94 11.46
C GLY A 136 5.53 -4.85 10.44
N ASN A 137 4.28 -4.81 10.01
CA ASN A 137 3.77 -3.81 9.08
C ASN A 137 3.21 -2.59 9.84
N GLY A 138 3.17 -1.45 9.18
CA GLY A 138 2.52 -0.25 9.74
C GLY A 138 1.03 -0.51 9.98
N ILE A 139 0.27 -0.82 8.92
CA ILE A 139 -1.12 -1.27 8.98
C ILE A 139 -1.21 -2.64 8.31
N HIS A 140 -1.89 -3.58 8.94
CA HIS A 140 -2.13 -4.91 8.38
C HIS A 140 -3.64 -5.22 8.39
N LEU A 141 -4.22 -5.41 7.21
CA LEU A 141 -5.60 -5.86 7.02
C LEU A 141 -5.59 -7.34 6.65
N PHE A 142 -6.18 -8.19 7.49
CA PHE A 142 -6.29 -9.63 7.25
C PHE A 142 -7.75 -10.09 7.28
N ASN A 143 -8.26 -10.62 6.15
CA ASN A 143 -9.66 -11.03 5.97
C ASN A 143 -10.66 -9.90 6.29
N VAL A 144 -10.34 -8.66 5.93
CA VAL A 144 -11.14 -7.47 6.23
C VAL A 144 -12.07 -7.15 5.07
N ARG A 145 -13.24 -6.61 5.38
CA ARG A 145 -14.19 -6.12 4.37
C ARG A 145 -14.47 -4.65 4.55
N ASP A 146 -14.53 -3.93 3.44
CA ASP A 146 -14.97 -2.54 3.34
C ASP A 146 -14.20 -1.57 4.26
N ALA A 147 -12.91 -1.84 4.51
CA ALA A 147 -12.06 -0.94 5.27
C ALA A 147 -11.77 0.36 4.52
N ILE A 148 -11.64 1.45 5.26
CA ILE A 148 -11.10 2.71 4.77
C ILE A 148 -9.81 3.01 5.51
N VAL A 149 -8.70 3.12 4.77
CA VAL A 149 -7.38 3.52 5.28
C VAL A 149 -7.00 4.78 4.52
N ARG A 150 -7.08 5.94 5.16
CA ARG A 150 -6.88 7.21 4.44
C ARG A 150 -6.07 8.23 5.22
N ASP A 151 -5.35 9.07 4.49
CA ASP A 151 -4.65 10.24 5.01
C ASP A 151 -3.65 9.92 6.14
N ASN A 152 -3.08 8.71 6.16
CA ASN A 152 -2.09 8.31 7.16
C ASN A 152 -0.67 8.62 6.69
N ASP A 153 0.21 9.03 7.61
CA ASP A 153 1.66 9.12 7.40
C ASP A 153 2.35 7.90 8.02
N ILE A 154 2.90 7.03 7.16
CA ILE A 154 3.46 5.74 7.58
C ILE A 154 4.93 5.68 7.14
N ALA A 155 5.82 5.38 8.07
CA ALA A 155 7.23 5.24 7.75
C ALA A 155 7.86 4.04 8.43
N GLN A 156 8.85 3.45 7.76
CA GLN A 156 9.62 2.31 8.27
C GLN A 156 8.78 1.02 8.43
N GLY A 157 9.32 0.03 9.15
CA GLY A 157 8.70 -1.28 9.26
C GLY A 157 8.94 -2.17 8.03
N ARG A 158 8.34 -3.36 8.05
CA ARG A 158 8.44 -4.29 6.93
C ARG A 158 7.67 -3.77 5.71
N ASP A 159 6.36 -3.67 5.80
CA ASP A 159 5.50 -3.07 4.78
C ASP A 159 4.70 -1.92 5.41
N GLY A 160 4.42 -0.88 4.64
CA GLY A 160 3.63 0.24 5.15
C GLY A 160 2.18 -0.18 5.40
N ILE A 161 1.45 -0.52 4.34
CA ILE A 161 0.08 -1.04 4.40
C ILE A 161 0.05 -2.41 3.71
N TYR A 162 -0.26 -3.46 4.44
CA TYR A 162 -0.38 -4.82 3.91
C TYR A 162 -1.82 -5.30 3.96
N ILE A 163 -2.33 -5.71 2.81
CA ILE A 163 -3.73 -6.14 2.63
C ILE A 163 -3.72 -7.58 2.12
N SER A 164 -4.28 -8.50 2.91
CA SER A 164 -4.39 -9.89 2.50
C SER A 164 -5.80 -10.45 2.69
N ASN A 165 -6.26 -11.24 1.73
CA ASN A 165 -7.59 -11.88 1.73
C ASN A 165 -8.75 -10.92 2.05
N SER A 166 -8.62 -9.64 1.65
CA SER A 166 -9.55 -8.57 2.00
C SER A 166 -10.24 -8.01 0.77
N THR A 167 -11.46 -7.52 0.92
CA THR A 167 -12.29 -7.07 -0.21
C THR A 167 -13.01 -5.76 0.08
N GLY A 168 -13.28 -4.98 -0.97
CA GLY A 168 -14.03 -3.71 -0.86
C GLY A 168 -13.26 -2.58 -0.17
N CYS A 169 -11.98 -2.76 0.13
CA CYS A 169 -11.21 -1.77 0.88
C CYS A 169 -10.79 -0.58 0.01
N LEU A 170 -10.77 0.59 0.62
CA LEU A 170 -10.25 1.83 0.05
C LEU A 170 -8.97 2.24 0.77
N ILE A 171 -7.87 2.36 0.02
CA ILE A 171 -6.58 2.85 0.49
C ILE A 171 -6.34 4.18 -0.22
N GLU A 172 -6.50 5.30 0.47
CA GLU A 172 -6.58 6.61 -0.15
C GLU A 172 -5.73 7.67 0.53
N GLY A 173 -5.02 8.48 -0.23
CA GLY A 173 -4.32 9.67 0.27
C GLY A 173 -3.22 9.37 1.31
N ASN A 174 -2.78 8.12 1.46
CA ASN A 174 -1.76 7.79 2.44
C ASN A 174 -0.36 8.16 1.93
N ARG A 175 0.49 8.59 2.82
CA ARG A 175 1.91 8.81 2.57
C ARG A 175 2.75 7.72 3.21
N VAL A 176 3.47 6.94 2.40
CA VAL A 176 4.23 5.79 2.89
C VAL A 176 5.69 5.85 2.46
N ARG A 177 6.62 5.73 3.41
CA ARG A 177 8.05 5.91 3.15
C ARG A 177 8.93 4.90 3.88
N ARG A 178 10.09 4.57 3.26
CA ARG A 178 11.19 3.81 3.87
C ARG A 178 10.79 2.46 4.44
N SER A 179 9.90 1.77 3.75
CA SER A 179 9.51 0.38 4.03
C SER A 179 9.98 -0.56 2.92
N ARG A 180 9.79 -1.84 3.07
CA ARG A 180 10.03 -2.80 1.99
C ARG A 180 9.02 -2.56 0.87
N PHE A 181 7.75 -2.74 1.12
CA PHE A 181 6.66 -2.38 0.20
C PHE A 181 5.82 -1.28 0.85
N ALA A 182 5.53 -0.20 0.10
CA ALA A 182 4.69 0.84 0.67
C ALA A 182 3.25 0.35 0.82
N ILE A 183 2.65 -0.15 -0.27
CA ILE A 183 1.31 -0.75 -0.28
C ILE A 183 1.44 -2.15 -0.89
N HIS A 184 1.02 -3.16 -0.17
CA HIS A 184 1.19 -4.56 -0.56
C HIS A 184 -0.13 -5.33 -0.51
N TYR A 185 -0.57 -5.83 -1.64
CA TYR A 185 -1.75 -6.68 -1.78
C TYR A 185 -1.35 -8.14 -1.98
N MET A 186 -2.05 -9.05 -1.30
CA MET A 186 -1.90 -10.49 -1.48
C MET A 186 -3.27 -11.18 -1.38
N TYR A 187 -3.73 -11.80 -2.48
CA TYR A 187 -5.05 -12.46 -2.55
C TYR A 187 -6.21 -11.55 -2.13
N ALA A 188 -6.16 -10.28 -2.48
CA ALA A 188 -7.16 -9.28 -2.08
C ALA A 188 -7.86 -8.73 -3.33
N HIS A 189 -9.19 -8.69 -3.34
CA HIS A 189 -9.96 -8.48 -4.56
C HIS A 189 -10.96 -7.33 -4.43
N GLY A 190 -11.29 -6.66 -5.55
CA GLY A 190 -12.31 -5.61 -5.57
C GLY A 190 -11.98 -4.38 -4.72
N ASN A 191 -10.69 -4.04 -4.60
CA ASN A 191 -10.23 -2.94 -3.77
C ASN A 191 -9.81 -1.73 -4.60
N ARG A 192 -9.65 -0.58 -3.97
CA ARG A 192 -9.24 0.67 -4.59
C ARG A 192 -8.02 1.26 -3.89
N VAL A 193 -7.03 1.72 -4.68
CA VAL A 193 -5.78 2.35 -4.24
C VAL A 193 -5.69 3.69 -4.94
N ILE A 194 -6.01 4.78 -4.25
CA ILE A 194 -6.25 6.07 -4.89
C ILE A 194 -5.43 7.18 -4.22
N GLY A 195 -4.72 7.97 -5.00
CA GLY A 195 -4.10 9.21 -4.54
C GLY A 195 -3.03 9.05 -3.47
N ASN A 196 -2.42 7.87 -3.34
CA ASN A 196 -1.36 7.65 -2.35
C ASN A 196 0.00 8.17 -2.84
N ASP A 197 0.84 8.61 -1.92
CA ASP A 197 2.21 9.04 -2.15
C ASP A 197 3.19 8.04 -1.51
N THR A 198 3.98 7.35 -2.34
CA THR A 198 4.97 6.37 -1.88
C THR A 198 6.38 6.79 -2.29
N ASP A 199 7.33 6.72 -1.36
CA ASP A 199 8.68 7.19 -1.59
C ASP A 199 9.75 6.34 -0.87
N SER A 200 10.88 6.14 -1.54
CA SER A 200 12.09 5.53 -0.95
C SER A 200 11.81 4.13 -0.35
N THR A 201 11.09 3.29 -1.08
CA THR A 201 10.77 1.91 -0.70
C THR A 201 11.48 0.91 -1.60
N SER A 202 11.47 -0.38 -1.29
CA SER A 202 11.94 -1.37 -2.27
C SER A 202 10.95 -1.47 -3.43
N VAL A 203 9.66 -1.53 -3.12
CA VAL A 203 8.56 -1.46 -4.09
C VAL A 203 7.53 -0.45 -3.60
N GLY A 204 7.08 0.45 -4.47
CA GLY A 204 6.03 1.40 -4.13
C GLY A 204 4.70 0.69 -3.92
N ILE A 205 4.07 0.19 -4.97
CA ILE A 205 2.80 -0.53 -4.90
C ILE A 205 2.99 -1.95 -5.46
N ALA A 206 2.72 -2.97 -4.65
CA ALA A 206 2.78 -4.36 -5.03
C ALA A 206 1.37 -4.98 -5.02
N LEU A 207 0.88 -5.42 -6.18
CA LEU A 207 -0.40 -6.12 -6.33
C LEU A 207 -0.11 -7.55 -6.76
N MET A 208 -0.37 -8.50 -5.87
CA MET A 208 -0.02 -9.89 -6.12
C MET A 208 -1.23 -10.81 -5.91
N TYR A 209 -1.44 -11.73 -6.86
CA TYR A 209 -2.51 -12.73 -6.83
C TYR A 209 -3.89 -12.11 -6.54
N SER A 210 -4.18 -10.99 -7.19
CA SER A 210 -5.35 -10.16 -6.92
C SER A 210 -6.15 -9.91 -8.20
N LYS A 211 -7.40 -9.47 -8.07
CA LYS A 211 -8.25 -9.16 -9.23
C LYS A 211 -9.23 -8.03 -8.93
N HIS A 212 -9.69 -7.39 -10.01
CA HIS A 212 -10.65 -6.28 -9.94
C HIS A 212 -10.16 -5.15 -9.03
N ILE A 213 -8.88 -4.80 -9.15
CA ILE A 213 -8.27 -3.69 -8.40
C ILE A 213 -8.31 -2.43 -9.26
N THR A 214 -8.69 -1.30 -8.66
CA THR A 214 -8.52 0.02 -9.27
C THR A 214 -7.37 0.74 -8.59
N VAL A 215 -6.35 1.13 -9.37
CA VAL A 215 -5.17 1.87 -8.91
C VAL A 215 -5.13 3.20 -9.65
N ARG A 216 -5.43 4.30 -8.98
CA ARG A 216 -5.59 5.57 -9.67
C ARG A 216 -4.92 6.73 -8.95
N ASP A 217 -4.34 7.64 -9.73
CA ASP A 217 -3.82 8.93 -9.28
C ASP A 217 -2.74 8.82 -8.17
N ASN A 218 -2.03 7.67 -8.09
CA ASN A 218 -0.97 7.51 -7.11
C ASN A 218 0.35 8.09 -7.61
N GLN A 219 1.16 8.60 -6.69
CA GLN A 219 2.53 9.04 -6.93
C GLN A 219 3.51 8.04 -6.32
N VAL A 220 4.36 7.46 -7.16
CA VAL A 220 5.33 6.43 -6.76
C VAL A 220 6.72 6.88 -7.16
N ARG A 221 7.59 7.06 -6.18
CA ARG A 221 8.95 7.55 -6.40
C ARG A 221 10.00 6.69 -5.69
N HIS A 222 11.18 6.63 -6.32
CA HIS A 222 12.38 6.02 -5.74
C HIS A 222 12.16 4.56 -5.26
N GLY A 223 11.49 3.75 -6.08
CA GLY A 223 11.39 2.30 -5.87
C GLY A 223 12.75 1.64 -6.17
N ARG A 224 13.40 1.09 -5.14
CA ARG A 224 14.76 0.50 -5.33
C ARG A 224 14.78 -0.70 -6.26
N THR A 225 13.67 -1.42 -6.36
CA THR A 225 13.50 -2.52 -7.32
C THR A 225 12.40 -2.20 -8.32
N HIS A 226 11.20 -1.85 -7.87
CA HIS A 226 10.09 -1.53 -8.74
C HIS A 226 9.27 -0.36 -8.19
N GLY A 227 8.80 0.53 -9.05
CA GLY A 227 7.77 1.49 -8.71
C GLY A 227 6.46 0.75 -8.41
N MET A 228 5.94 0.03 -9.40
CA MET A 228 4.78 -0.85 -9.25
C MET A 228 5.12 -2.29 -9.65
N LEU A 229 4.82 -3.23 -8.78
CA LEU A 229 4.97 -4.67 -9.00
C LEU A 229 3.58 -5.30 -9.17
N LEU A 230 3.24 -5.72 -10.38
CA LEU A 230 1.98 -6.37 -10.73
C LEU A 230 2.29 -7.83 -11.06
N ARG A 231 1.86 -8.74 -10.20
CA ARG A 231 2.12 -10.18 -10.38
C ARG A 231 0.84 -10.99 -10.22
N ASN A 232 0.48 -11.76 -11.26
CA ASN A 232 -0.77 -12.52 -11.28
C ASN A 232 -1.96 -11.62 -10.92
N LEU A 233 -2.03 -10.48 -11.58
CA LEU A 233 -3.12 -9.53 -11.49
C LEU A 233 -4.11 -9.81 -12.61
N TYR A 234 -5.40 -9.63 -12.35
CA TYR A 234 -6.46 -9.96 -13.31
C TYR A 234 -7.56 -8.89 -13.30
N ASP A 235 -8.08 -8.57 -14.46
CA ASP A 235 -9.27 -7.71 -14.66
C ASP A 235 -9.19 -6.40 -13.86
N SER A 236 -8.03 -5.75 -13.87
CA SER A 236 -7.75 -4.57 -13.03
C SER A 236 -7.48 -3.34 -13.89
N ARG A 237 -7.65 -2.15 -13.28
CA ARG A 237 -7.42 -0.86 -13.92
C ARG A 237 -6.34 -0.09 -13.19
N ILE A 238 -5.31 0.32 -13.93
CA ILE A 238 -4.18 1.10 -13.43
C ILE A 238 -4.12 2.37 -14.26
N GLU A 239 -4.61 3.49 -13.72
CA GLU A 239 -4.84 4.70 -14.50
C GLU A 239 -4.38 5.98 -13.81
N GLY A 240 -3.82 6.92 -14.56
CA GLY A 240 -3.44 8.25 -14.07
C GLY A 240 -2.32 8.25 -13.02
N ASN A 241 -1.56 7.17 -12.86
CA ASN A 241 -0.49 7.13 -11.87
C ASN A 241 0.80 7.74 -12.41
N VAL A 242 1.57 8.35 -11.51
CA VAL A 242 2.93 8.85 -11.79
C VAL A 242 3.93 7.90 -11.14
N VAL A 243 4.79 7.28 -11.97
CA VAL A 243 5.82 6.33 -11.52
C VAL A 243 7.18 6.79 -12.01
N GLN A 244 8.05 7.19 -11.10
CA GLN A 244 9.31 7.82 -11.51
C GLN A 244 10.50 7.43 -10.62
N SER A 245 11.70 7.56 -11.20
CA SER A 245 12.98 7.40 -10.51
C SER A 245 13.11 6.07 -9.78
N SER A 246 12.60 5.01 -10.38
CA SER A 246 12.67 3.64 -9.86
C SER A 246 13.59 2.79 -10.74
N LYS A 247 14.02 1.61 -10.26
CA LYS A 247 14.73 0.68 -11.12
C LYS A 247 13.82 0.25 -12.27
N ASP A 248 12.71 -0.43 -11.97
CA ASP A 248 11.65 -0.68 -12.95
C ASP A 248 10.44 0.19 -12.59
N GLY A 249 9.93 0.98 -13.51
CA GLY A 249 8.71 1.75 -13.31
C GLY A 249 7.55 0.80 -13.03
N PHE A 250 7.23 -0.05 -13.99
CA PHE A 250 6.30 -1.16 -13.84
C PHE A 250 6.98 -2.51 -14.07
N PHE A 251 6.78 -3.44 -13.16
CA PHE A 251 7.10 -4.85 -13.37
C PHE A 251 5.79 -5.64 -13.49
N PHE A 252 5.54 -6.23 -14.66
CA PHE A 252 4.28 -6.83 -15.06
C PHE A 252 4.49 -8.32 -15.36
N SER A 253 4.03 -9.20 -14.50
CA SER A 253 4.32 -10.63 -14.61
C SER A 253 3.11 -11.52 -14.34
N GLY A 254 2.74 -12.37 -15.30
CA GLY A 254 1.60 -13.28 -15.19
C GLY A 254 0.26 -12.56 -15.11
N CYS A 255 0.14 -11.37 -15.69
CA CYS A 255 -1.05 -10.53 -15.63
C CYS A 255 -1.98 -10.76 -16.82
N TYR A 256 -3.31 -10.66 -16.59
CA TYR A 256 -4.31 -10.94 -17.60
C TYR A 256 -5.47 -9.94 -17.58
N GLN A 257 -5.83 -9.44 -18.77
CA GLN A 257 -7.00 -8.57 -18.98
C GLN A 257 -6.97 -7.31 -18.12
N ASP A 258 -5.77 -6.82 -17.82
CA ASP A 258 -5.58 -5.57 -17.12
C ASP A 258 -5.49 -4.41 -18.10
N THR A 259 -5.92 -3.23 -17.67
CA THR A 259 -5.80 -1.99 -18.42
C THR A 259 -4.84 -1.05 -17.71
N LEU A 260 -3.79 -0.61 -18.40
CA LEU A 260 -2.88 0.48 -18.00
C LEU A 260 -3.18 1.68 -18.89
N GLN A 261 -3.71 2.75 -18.32
CA GLN A 261 -4.16 3.91 -19.08
C GLN A 261 -3.69 5.22 -18.45
N ALA A 262 -3.26 6.15 -19.28
CA ALA A 262 -2.91 7.51 -18.88
C ALA A 262 -1.88 7.60 -17.73
N ASN A 263 -1.00 6.60 -17.57
CA ASN A 263 0.05 6.65 -16.57
C ASN A 263 1.27 7.42 -17.09
N TRP A 264 1.93 8.16 -16.20
CA TRP A 264 3.18 8.86 -16.45
C TRP A 264 4.34 8.05 -15.88
N ILE A 265 5.23 7.56 -16.75
CA ILE A 265 6.30 6.63 -16.39
C ILE A 265 7.63 7.25 -16.82
N SER A 266 8.40 7.79 -15.87
CA SER A 266 9.56 8.62 -16.23
C SER A 266 10.80 8.38 -15.40
N ALA A 267 11.96 8.60 -16.02
CA ALA A 267 13.26 8.58 -15.36
C ALA A 267 13.54 7.28 -14.58
N ASN A 268 13.06 6.12 -15.07
CA ASN A 268 13.35 4.81 -14.52
C ASN A 268 14.48 4.14 -15.34
N ASP A 269 15.17 3.13 -14.78
CA ASP A 269 16.10 2.32 -15.57
C ASP A 269 15.33 1.54 -16.64
N VAL A 270 14.18 0.98 -16.28
CA VAL A 270 13.22 0.37 -17.21
C VAL A 270 11.84 1.00 -16.99
N GLY A 271 11.21 1.53 -18.04
CA GLY A 271 9.85 2.09 -17.98
C GLY A 271 8.84 1.02 -17.59
N ILE A 272 8.74 -0.03 -18.40
CA ILE A 272 7.91 -1.20 -18.12
C ILE A 272 8.63 -2.49 -18.52
N GLN A 273 8.66 -3.46 -17.62
CA GLN A 273 9.08 -4.84 -17.91
C GLN A 273 7.85 -5.75 -17.93
N VAL A 274 7.67 -6.49 -19.02
CA VAL A 274 6.51 -7.39 -19.22
C VAL A 274 7.00 -8.83 -19.33
N SER A 275 6.47 -9.72 -18.49
CA SER A 275 6.78 -11.15 -18.49
C SER A 275 5.52 -11.99 -18.41
N ASP A 276 5.40 -13.00 -19.30
CA ASP A 276 4.34 -14.04 -19.28
C ASP A 276 2.90 -13.50 -19.10
N SER A 277 2.61 -12.34 -19.70
CA SER A 277 1.35 -11.62 -19.53
C SER A 277 0.55 -11.55 -20.83
N LYS A 278 -0.78 -11.65 -20.76
CA LYS A 278 -1.62 -11.75 -21.95
C LYS A 278 -2.87 -10.88 -21.85
N ASP A 279 -3.33 -10.45 -23.03
CA ASP A 279 -4.59 -9.74 -23.23
C ASP A 279 -4.72 -8.46 -22.39
N ASN A 280 -3.58 -7.82 -22.11
CA ASN A 280 -3.53 -6.55 -21.39
C ASN A 280 -3.54 -5.40 -22.38
N LEU A 281 -4.20 -4.32 -22.02
CA LEU A 281 -4.32 -3.09 -22.80
C LEU A 281 -3.47 -1.98 -22.19
N LEU A 282 -2.54 -1.42 -22.97
CA LEU A 282 -1.70 -0.31 -22.57
C LEU A 282 -1.92 0.85 -23.53
N VAL A 283 -2.69 1.86 -23.11
CA VAL A 283 -3.06 2.99 -23.97
C VAL A 283 -2.88 4.34 -23.27
N ALA A 284 -2.60 5.36 -24.04
CA ALA A 284 -2.45 6.73 -23.58
C ALA A 284 -1.44 6.92 -22.43
N ASN A 285 -0.50 5.96 -22.22
CA ASN A 285 0.56 6.12 -21.23
C ASN A 285 1.70 6.95 -21.82
N ALA A 286 2.40 7.68 -20.97
CA ALA A 286 3.59 8.44 -21.34
C ALA A 286 4.85 7.77 -20.75
N PHE A 287 5.73 7.29 -21.63
CA PHE A 287 7.04 6.74 -21.30
C PHE A 287 8.11 7.79 -21.60
N ILE A 288 8.70 8.36 -20.55
CA ILE A 288 9.53 9.57 -20.67
C ILE A 288 10.91 9.36 -20.05
N GLU A 289 11.94 9.51 -20.85
CA GLU A 289 13.34 9.51 -20.39
C GLU A 289 13.70 8.30 -19.52
N ASN A 290 13.08 7.14 -19.74
CA ASN A 290 13.55 5.90 -19.13
C ASN A 290 14.78 5.40 -19.89
N ALA A 291 15.75 4.80 -19.20
CA ALA A 291 16.93 4.28 -19.89
C ALA A 291 16.59 3.18 -20.90
N ASN A 292 15.56 2.37 -20.58
CA ASN A 292 14.90 1.46 -21.50
C ASN A 292 13.37 1.67 -21.35
N GLN A 293 12.68 2.03 -22.42
CA GLN A 293 11.23 2.27 -22.32
C GLN A 293 10.46 0.99 -22.04
N LEU A 294 10.85 -0.12 -22.67
CA LEU A 294 10.16 -1.39 -22.59
C LEU A 294 11.13 -2.57 -22.62
N VAL A 295 10.95 -3.53 -21.75
CA VAL A 295 11.64 -4.82 -21.76
C VAL A 295 10.60 -5.95 -21.80
N TYR A 296 10.73 -6.88 -22.76
CA TYR A 296 9.94 -8.10 -22.82
C TYR A 296 10.75 -9.29 -22.33
N GLU A 297 10.12 -10.09 -21.46
CA GLU A 297 10.64 -11.39 -21.05
C GLU A 297 9.55 -12.48 -21.20
N GLY A 298 9.97 -13.69 -21.57
CA GLY A 298 9.05 -14.81 -21.72
C GLY A 298 8.05 -14.62 -22.86
N TYR A 299 6.87 -15.22 -22.71
CA TYR A 299 5.81 -15.21 -23.73
C TYR A 299 4.70 -14.25 -23.34
N SER A 300 4.71 -13.06 -23.94
CA SER A 300 3.75 -12.00 -23.62
C SER A 300 2.99 -11.52 -24.86
N HIS A 301 1.72 -11.20 -24.68
CA HIS A 301 0.88 -10.53 -25.67
C HIS A 301 0.22 -9.32 -25.02
N VAL A 302 0.54 -8.13 -25.49
CA VAL A 302 0.05 -6.85 -24.99
C VAL A 302 -0.50 -6.05 -26.15
N VAL A 303 -1.65 -5.45 -25.98
CA VAL A 303 -2.26 -4.54 -26.92
C VAL A 303 -1.84 -3.12 -26.59
N TRP A 304 -1.18 -2.46 -27.54
CA TRP A 304 -0.60 -1.11 -27.40
C TRP A 304 -1.43 0.00 -28.05
N GLU A 305 -2.49 -0.38 -28.72
CA GLU A 305 -3.33 0.51 -29.52
C GLU A 305 -4.76 0.50 -28.96
N GLY A 306 -5.30 1.66 -28.63
CA GLY A 306 -6.64 1.82 -28.05
C GLY A 306 -7.72 2.28 -29.05
N GLY A 307 -7.50 2.16 -30.36
CA GLY A 307 -8.41 2.71 -31.36
C GLY A 307 -8.55 4.24 -31.19
N ASP A 308 -9.78 4.72 -30.95
CA ASP A 308 -10.05 6.14 -30.76
C ASP A 308 -9.40 6.76 -29.49
N GLU A 309 -8.92 5.94 -28.55
CA GLU A 309 -8.20 6.41 -27.35
C GLU A 309 -6.72 6.73 -27.62
N GLY A 310 -6.24 6.52 -28.84
CA GLY A 310 -4.87 6.80 -29.28
C GLY A 310 -3.84 5.77 -28.81
N GLY A 311 -2.57 6.02 -29.13
CA GLY A 311 -1.42 5.19 -28.73
C GLY A 311 -0.79 5.66 -27.41
N ASN A 312 0.41 5.17 -27.13
CA ASN A 312 1.23 5.63 -26.02
C ASN A 312 2.23 6.68 -26.51
N TYR A 313 2.59 7.61 -25.64
CA TYR A 313 3.67 8.57 -25.89
C TYR A 313 5.03 7.96 -25.50
N TRP A 314 6.01 8.12 -26.38
CA TRP A 314 7.38 7.65 -26.19
C TRP A 314 8.37 8.80 -26.42
N SER A 315 9.11 9.19 -25.42
CA SER A 315 10.05 10.33 -25.54
C SER A 315 11.21 10.09 -26.51
N ASP A 316 11.49 8.85 -26.85
CA ASP A 316 12.51 8.42 -27.82
C ASP A 316 11.94 8.16 -29.23
N TYR A 317 10.67 8.52 -29.47
CA TYR A 317 10.06 8.41 -30.79
C TYR A 317 10.73 9.36 -31.80
N VAL A 318 11.20 8.82 -32.90
CA VAL A 318 11.89 9.55 -33.98
C VAL A 318 11.10 9.55 -35.32
N GLY A 319 9.82 9.28 -35.26
CA GLY A 319 8.93 9.31 -36.42
C GLY A 319 8.43 10.71 -36.72
N TRP A 320 7.51 10.81 -37.65
CA TRP A 320 6.81 12.04 -38.04
C TRP A 320 5.31 11.82 -37.99
N ASP A 321 4.56 12.90 -37.85
CA ASP A 321 3.12 13.01 -37.95
C ASP A 321 2.87 13.95 -39.14
N ARG A 322 2.45 13.42 -40.28
CA ARG A 322 2.31 14.18 -41.55
C ARG A 322 0.92 14.76 -41.72
N ASP A 323 -0.08 14.10 -41.17
CA ASP A 323 -1.47 14.53 -41.28
C ASP A 323 -1.91 15.41 -40.10
N GLY A 324 -1.08 15.52 -39.06
CA GLY A 324 -1.28 16.43 -37.93
C GLY A 324 -2.36 15.96 -36.95
N ASP A 325 -2.65 14.67 -36.90
CA ASP A 325 -3.63 14.09 -36.00
C ASP A 325 -3.11 13.84 -34.58
N GLY A 326 -1.82 14.11 -34.35
CA GLY A 326 -1.14 13.87 -33.07
C GLY A 326 -0.65 12.43 -32.88
N ILE A 327 -0.82 11.57 -33.85
CA ILE A 327 -0.35 10.19 -33.86
C ILE A 327 0.79 10.05 -34.89
N GLY A 328 1.88 9.41 -34.49
CA GLY A 328 2.98 9.21 -35.41
C GLY A 328 2.66 8.20 -36.51
N ASP A 329 2.86 8.58 -37.79
CA ASP A 329 2.63 7.73 -38.99
C ASP A 329 3.53 6.50 -39.04
N LYS A 330 4.58 6.47 -38.25
CA LYS A 330 5.55 5.36 -38.21
C LYS A 330 5.44 4.61 -36.89
N ARG A 331 5.29 3.30 -36.96
CA ARG A 331 5.30 2.46 -35.72
C ARG A 331 6.58 2.70 -34.92
N HIS A 332 6.42 2.92 -33.63
CA HIS A 332 7.50 2.92 -32.65
C HIS A 332 7.81 1.50 -32.18
N TYR A 333 9.10 1.22 -32.05
CA TYR A 333 9.60 -0.03 -31.48
C TYR A 333 10.46 0.34 -30.27
N PRO A 334 9.92 0.38 -29.06
CA PRO A 334 10.58 0.92 -27.87
C PRO A 334 11.70 0.03 -27.31
N SER A 335 11.92 -1.13 -27.91
CA SER A 335 13.06 -2.01 -27.64
C SER A 335 13.86 -2.19 -28.92
N ASP A 336 15.17 -2.44 -28.80
CA ASP A 336 15.98 -2.77 -29.96
C ASP A 336 15.50 -4.07 -30.63
N ILE A 337 15.87 -4.26 -31.91
CA ILE A 337 15.48 -5.43 -32.70
C ILE A 337 15.95 -6.74 -32.02
N ALA A 338 17.08 -6.72 -31.31
CA ALA A 338 17.62 -7.89 -30.63
C ALA A 338 16.75 -8.27 -29.45
N SER A 339 16.32 -7.32 -28.61
CA SER A 339 15.39 -7.55 -27.50
C SER A 339 14.03 -8.03 -27.99
N TYR A 340 13.50 -7.47 -29.09
CA TYR A 340 12.27 -7.93 -29.72
C TYR A 340 12.39 -9.39 -30.23
N LEU A 341 13.47 -9.73 -30.90
CA LEU A 341 13.72 -11.06 -31.44
C LEU A 341 13.91 -12.10 -30.32
N VAL A 342 14.65 -11.76 -29.27
CA VAL A 342 14.86 -12.63 -28.11
C VAL A 342 13.56 -12.86 -27.35
N GLY A 343 12.70 -11.86 -27.21
CA GLY A 343 11.38 -12.00 -26.57
C GLY A 343 10.43 -12.88 -27.38
N ARG A 344 10.43 -12.74 -28.72
CA ARG A 344 9.53 -13.50 -29.61
C ARG A 344 10.07 -14.89 -29.97
N PHE A 345 11.38 -15.06 -29.93
CA PHE A 345 12.07 -16.31 -30.29
C PHE A 345 13.14 -16.63 -29.24
N PRO A 346 12.76 -17.20 -28.07
CA PRO A 346 13.69 -17.49 -26.98
C PRO A 346 14.89 -18.37 -27.37
N ALA A 347 14.78 -19.12 -28.48
CA ALA A 347 15.85 -19.94 -29.04
C ALA A 347 17.00 -19.13 -29.68
N VAL A 348 16.85 -17.81 -29.83
CA VAL A 348 17.87 -16.91 -30.35
C VAL A 348 18.85 -16.43 -29.27
N ARG A 349 18.65 -16.81 -28.00
CA ARG A 349 19.67 -16.63 -26.96
C ARG A 349 20.86 -17.56 -27.23
N LEU A 350 21.84 -17.06 -27.95
CA LEU A 350 23.15 -17.68 -28.09
C LEU A 350 24.12 -17.14 -27.03
#